data_d038a9025921c6f26cf35dbac7d34571
#
_entry.id   d038a9025921c6f26cf35dbac7d34571
#
_cell.length_a   1.000
_cell.length_b   1.000
_cell.length_c   1.000
_cell.angle_alpha   90.00
_cell.angle_beta   90.00
_cell.angle_gamma   90.00
#
_symmetry.space_group_name_H-M   'P 1'
#
loop_
_entity.id
_entity.type
_entity.pdbx_description
1 polymer ?
#
loop_
_entity_poly.entity_id
_entity_poly.type
_entity_poly.pdbx_seq_one_letter_code
_entity_poly.pdbx_strand_id
1 'polypeptide(L)'
;MKVSVKVPATSANLGPGFDCLGLALPIYNTITIEETVLPGTGIEINLMSEEEVIDEMIFDNIPKDENNIVYKAVEMLYNSIGQEPSELKINIQSQIPITRGLGSSAAVIVGGLIAANKLLGSPADETALLSIATEVEGHPDNVAPAILGGFVMASQEDDGSIVYRKLDWPQDWDITVCIPDFELSTNIARSVLPEQIPMQDAIFNAKHLAMLVEAVNTKDTKLMKIALQDKLHQPYREKLVPGMREIMEAFKHED
;
A
#
# COMPACT_ATOMS: atom_id res chain seq x y z
N MET A 1 -16.17 21.96 -6.51
CA MET A 1 -16.14 21.49 -5.10
C MET A 1 -14.72 21.00 -4.79
N LYS A 2 -14.27 20.99 -3.50
CA LYS A 2 -12.90 20.61 -3.14
C LYS A 2 -12.91 19.66 -1.95
N VAL A 3 -12.19 18.54 -2.05
CA VAL A 3 -12.05 17.55 -0.99
C VAL A 3 -10.57 17.19 -0.79
N SER A 4 -10.14 17.18 0.48
CA SER A 4 -8.79 16.74 0.88
C SER A 4 -8.88 15.50 1.75
N VAL A 5 -8.03 14.52 1.47
CA VAL A 5 -7.97 13.23 2.18
C VAL A 5 -6.55 12.97 2.63
N LYS A 6 -6.39 12.57 3.89
CA LYS A 6 -5.11 12.17 4.48
C LYS A 6 -5.07 10.65 4.54
N VAL A 7 -4.06 10.03 3.89
CA VAL A 7 -3.96 8.57 3.74
C VAL A 7 -2.62 8.09 4.30
N PRO A 8 -2.62 7.03 5.13
CA PRO A 8 -1.41 6.52 5.75
C PRO A 8 -0.49 5.79 4.76
N ALA A 9 0.80 5.76 5.07
CA ALA A 9 1.74 4.79 4.55
C ALA A 9 1.35 3.38 4.99
N THR A 10 1.86 2.37 4.30
CA THR A 10 1.59 0.98 4.62
C THR A 10 2.85 0.12 4.51
N SER A 11 2.95 -0.89 5.35
CA SER A 11 3.91 -1.98 5.23
C SER A 11 3.17 -3.25 4.89
N ALA A 12 3.56 -3.90 3.80
CA ALA A 12 2.91 -5.09 3.28
C ALA A 12 3.71 -6.37 3.58
N ASN A 13 3.08 -7.51 3.36
CA ASN A 13 3.64 -8.86 3.50
C ASN A 13 3.91 -9.31 4.94
N LEU A 14 4.57 -8.51 5.76
CA LEU A 14 4.87 -8.79 7.18
C LEU A 14 5.40 -10.22 7.41
N GLY A 15 6.52 -10.56 6.76
CA GLY A 15 7.07 -11.92 6.78
C GLY A 15 6.27 -12.87 5.88
N PRO A 16 5.64 -13.93 6.42
CA PRO A 16 5.01 -14.99 5.62
C PRO A 16 3.66 -14.60 5.00
N GLY A 17 3.18 -13.39 5.24
CA GLY A 17 1.88 -12.88 4.73
C GLY A 17 1.96 -12.24 3.35
N PHE A 18 2.77 -12.80 2.45
CA PHE A 18 2.95 -12.30 1.09
C PHE A 18 1.63 -12.11 0.35
N ASP A 19 1.42 -10.89 -0.20
CA ASP A 19 0.21 -10.43 -0.90
C ASP A 19 -1.10 -10.57 -0.09
N CYS A 20 -1.00 -10.71 1.25
CA CYS A 20 -2.15 -10.94 2.12
C CYS A 20 -2.20 -9.99 3.32
N LEU A 21 -1.07 -9.76 4.00
CA LEU A 21 -1.03 -8.95 5.21
C LEU A 21 -0.48 -7.55 4.95
N GLY A 22 -1.15 -6.55 5.55
CA GLY A 22 -0.69 -5.17 5.52
C GLY A 22 -0.96 -4.42 6.81
N LEU A 23 -0.13 -3.43 7.09
CA LEU A 23 -0.18 -2.60 8.28
C LEU A 23 -0.09 -1.12 7.91
N ALA A 24 -1.04 -0.31 8.37
CA ALA A 24 -0.99 1.14 8.23
C ALA A 24 0.02 1.76 9.20
N LEU A 25 0.77 2.74 8.72
CA LEU A 25 1.82 3.43 9.46
C LEU A 25 1.48 4.92 9.62
N PRO A 26 1.92 5.60 10.70
CA PRO A 26 1.56 6.98 10.99
C PRO A 26 2.41 8.01 10.19
N ILE A 27 2.64 7.75 8.92
CA ILE A 27 3.22 8.67 7.92
C ILE A 27 2.17 8.86 6.85
N TYR A 28 1.94 10.09 6.38
CA TYR A 28 0.74 10.34 5.59
C TYR A 28 1.03 11.13 4.31
N ASN A 29 0.29 10.81 3.25
CA ASN A 29 0.12 11.70 2.11
C ASN A 29 -1.22 12.43 2.22
N THR A 30 -1.29 13.66 1.69
CA THR A 30 -2.53 14.40 1.55
C THR A 30 -2.87 14.55 0.07
N ILE A 31 -4.01 14.03 -0.35
CA ILE A 31 -4.50 14.12 -1.71
C ILE A 31 -5.72 15.04 -1.72
N THR A 32 -5.67 16.07 -2.56
CA THR A 32 -6.75 17.03 -2.71
C THR A 32 -7.27 17.00 -4.15
N ILE A 33 -8.55 16.76 -4.32
CA ILE A 33 -9.22 16.88 -5.63
C ILE A 33 -10.19 18.05 -5.59
N GLU A 34 -10.13 18.85 -6.64
CA GLU A 34 -11.00 19.99 -6.87
C GLU A 34 -11.58 19.93 -8.28
N GLU A 35 -12.91 19.98 -8.39
CA GLU A 35 -13.59 20.18 -9.67
C GLU A 35 -13.41 21.62 -10.10
N THR A 36 -12.85 21.83 -11.28
CA THR A 36 -12.70 23.16 -11.84
C THR A 36 -13.97 23.53 -12.62
N VAL A 37 -14.39 24.77 -12.49
CA VAL A 37 -15.55 25.29 -13.24
C VAL A 37 -15.17 25.96 -14.57
N LEU A 38 -13.90 25.90 -14.94
CA LEU A 38 -13.38 26.48 -16.17
C LEU A 38 -13.28 25.40 -17.25
N PRO A 39 -14.16 25.39 -18.26
CA PRO A 39 -14.10 24.45 -19.37
C PRO A 39 -12.77 24.56 -20.13
N GLY A 40 -12.18 23.40 -20.47
CA GLY A 40 -10.94 23.33 -21.26
C GLY A 40 -9.66 23.38 -20.42
N THR A 41 -9.74 23.31 -19.09
CA THR A 41 -8.53 23.23 -18.22
C THR A 41 -7.98 21.82 -18.12
N GLY A 42 -8.80 20.80 -18.46
CA GLY A 42 -8.37 19.38 -18.42
C GLY A 42 -7.95 18.93 -17.05
N ILE A 43 -6.87 18.13 -17.01
CA ILE A 43 -6.31 17.59 -15.77
C ILE A 43 -5.10 18.43 -15.38
N GLU A 44 -5.10 18.94 -14.15
CA GLU A 44 -3.94 19.59 -13.53
C GLU A 44 -3.48 18.77 -12.32
N ILE A 45 -2.26 18.22 -12.37
CA ILE A 45 -1.69 17.43 -11.27
C ILE A 45 -0.46 18.15 -10.73
N ASN A 46 -0.53 18.52 -9.46
CA ASN A 46 0.54 19.15 -8.72
C ASN A 46 1.11 18.18 -7.68
N LEU A 47 2.41 17.97 -7.73
CA LEU A 47 3.15 17.14 -6.79
C LEU A 47 3.97 18.06 -5.88
N MET A 48 3.88 17.86 -4.57
CA MET A 48 4.60 18.63 -3.57
C MET A 48 5.19 17.68 -2.52
N SER A 49 6.43 17.94 -2.11
CA SER A 49 7.05 17.32 -0.94
C SER A 49 7.01 18.28 0.24
N GLU A 50 6.73 17.76 1.44
CA GLU A 50 6.83 18.55 2.67
C GLU A 50 8.22 18.49 3.31
N GLU A 51 9.05 17.53 2.91
CA GLU A 51 10.41 17.35 3.42
C GLU A 51 11.44 17.52 2.31
N GLU A 52 12.59 18.12 2.64
CA GLU A 52 13.78 18.22 1.77
C GLU A 52 14.37 16.86 1.34
N VAL A 53 13.83 15.76 1.87
CA VAL A 53 14.31 14.38 1.71
C VAL A 53 13.77 13.71 0.45
N ILE A 54 12.73 14.23 -0.19
CA ILE A 54 12.21 13.66 -1.44
C ILE A 54 12.90 14.40 -2.59
N ASP A 55 13.75 13.68 -3.31
CA ASP A 55 14.42 14.18 -4.50
C ASP A 55 13.38 14.68 -5.51
N GLU A 56 13.41 15.98 -5.83
CA GLU A 56 12.51 16.59 -6.83
C GLU A 56 12.59 15.88 -8.17
N MET A 57 13.73 15.28 -8.51
CA MET A 57 13.92 14.49 -9.74
C MET A 57 12.99 13.26 -9.82
N ILE A 58 12.54 12.71 -8.69
CA ILE A 58 11.60 11.58 -8.67
C ILE A 58 10.23 12.04 -9.19
N PHE A 59 9.81 13.25 -8.88
CA PHE A 59 8.55 13.81 -9.35
C PHE A 59 8.52 14.09 -10.86
N ASP A 60 9.67 14.30 -11.49
CA ASP A 60 9.75 14.54 -12.93
C ASP A 60 9.37 13.30 -13.76
N ASN A 61 9.52 12.10 -13.19
CA ASN A 61 9.15 10.84 -13.83
C ASN A 61 7.67 10.44 -13.59
N ILE A 62 6.94 11.16 -12.74
CA ILE A 62 5.53 10.88 -12.48
C ILE A 62 4.66 11.60 -13.52
N PRO A 63 3.82 10.90 -14.29
CA PRO A 63 2.92 11.53 -15.24
C PRO A 63 2.04 12.60 -14.58
N LYS A 64 1.92 13.76 -15.22
CA LYS A 64 1.07 14.88 -14.77
C LYS A 64 -0.18 15.05 -15.65
N ASP A 65 -0.55 13.98 -16.34
CA ASP A 65 -1.67 13.88 -17.28
C ASP A 65 -2.57 12.67 -16.92
N GLU A 66 -3.43 12.28 -17.84
CA GLU A 66 -4.34 11.12 -17.74
C GLU A 66 -3.64 9.77 -17.50
N ASN A 67 -2.33 9.69 -17.71
CA ASN A 67 -1.54 8.51 -17.40
C ASN A 67 -1.19 8.40 -15.90
N ASN A 68 -1.46 9.43 -15.12
CA ASN A 68 -1.23 9.40 -13.69
C ASN A 68 -2.11 8.35 -13.00
N ILE A 69 -1.51 7.58 -12.10
CA ILE A 69 -2.20 6.46 -11.43
C ILE A 69 -3.40 6.93 -10.58
N VAL A 70 -3.32 8.13 -10.00
CA VAL A 70 -4.43 8.72 -9.23
C VAL A 70 -5.59 9.04 -10.16
N TYR A 71 -5.31 9.65 -11.32
CA TYR A 71 -6.35 9.96 -12.30
C TYR A 71 -7.04 8.70 -12.81
N LYS A 72 -6.26 7.66 -13.17
CA LYS A 72 -6.81 6.37 -13.60
C LYS A 72 -7.77 5.76 -12.57
N ALA A 73 -7.39 5.79 -11.30
CA ALA A 73 -8.25 5.30 -10.23
C ALA A 73 -9.55 6.11 -10.12
N VAL A 74 -9.43 7.44 -10.19
CA VAL A 74 -10.60 8.35 -10.18
C VAL A 74 -11.50 8.09 -11.39
N GLU A 75 -10.94 7.97 -12.59
CA GLU A 75 -11.68 7.67 -13.82
C GLU A 75 -12.45 6.35 -13.71
N MET A 76 -11.82 5.30 -13.16
CA MET A 76 -12.49 4.01 -12.93
C MET A 76 -13.69 4.15 -11.99
N LEU A 77 -13.58 4.96 -10.93
CA LEU A 77 -14.70 5.24 -10.03
C LEU A 77 -15.84 5.95 -10.76
N TYR A 78 -15.55 7.00 -11.54
CA TYR A 78 -16.56 7.72 -12.32
C TYR A 78 -17.26 6.78 -13.32
N ASN A 79 -16.48 5.98 -14.05
CA ASN A 79 -17.00 5.00 -15.01
C ASN A 79 -17.89 3.94 -14.35
N SER A 80 -17.58 3.51 -13.12
CA SER A 80 -18.37 2.51 -12.38
C SER A 80 -19.80 2.97 -12.07
N ILE A 81 -20.02 4.29 -12.04
CA ILE A 81 -21.35 4.91 -11.83
C ILE A 81 -21.94 5.52 -13.10
N GLY A 82 -21.33 5.25 -14.27
CA GLY A 82 -21.80 5.72 -15.58
C GLY A 82 -21.60 7.22 -15.80
N GLN A 83 -20.60 7.80 -15.18
CA GLN A 83 -20.20 9.20 -15.35
C GLN A 83 -18.79 9.29 -15.94
N GLU A 84 -18.46 10.42 -16.54
CA GLU A 84 -17.11 10.78 -16.94
C GLU A 84 -16.55 11.81 -15.95
N PRO A 85 -15.25 11.77 -15.63
CA PRO A 85 -14.65 12.81 -14.80
C PRO A 85 -14.82 14.17 -15.43
N SER A 86 -15.24 15.16 -14.65
CA SER A 86 -15.13 16.56 -15.03
C SER A 86 -13.66 16.98 -15.02
N GLU A 87 -13.39 18.22 -15.40
CA GLU A 87 -12.04 18.76 -15.30
C GLU A 87 -11.60 18.83 -13.83
N LEU A 88 -10.49 18.14 -13.53
CA LEU A 88 -10.03 17.92 -12.16
C LEU A 88 -8.65 18.57 -11.94
N LYS A 89 -8.53 19.24 -10.80
CA LYS A 89 -7.24 19.64 -10.24
C LYS A 89 -6.89 18.70 -9.09
N ILE A 90 -5.79 17.96 -9.24
CA ILE A 90 -5.31 17.00 -8.26
C ILE A 90 -4.01 17.53 -7.66
N ASN A 91 -4.00 17.74 -6.35
CA ASN A 91 -2.78 18.10 -5.62
C ASN A 91 -2.39 16.93 -4.71
N ILE A 92 -1.16 16.47 -4.85
CA ILE A 92 -0.58 15.39 -4.06
C ILE A 92 0.56 15.98 -3.22
N GLN A 93 0.36 16.02 -1.91
CA GLN A 93 1.34 16.43 -0.93
C GLN A 93 1.87 15.17 -0.26
N SER A 94 3.14 14.83 -0.54
CA SER A 94 3.74 13.56 -0.13
C SER A 94 4.69 13.75 1.04
N GLN A 95 4.48 12.95 2.11
CA GLN A 95 5.43 12.71 3.19
C GLN A 95 5.92 11.24 3.16
N ILE A 96 5.28 10.38 2.35
CA ILE A 96 5.66 8.97 2.22
C ILE A 96 6.77 8.86 1.19
N PRO A 97 7.96 8.36 1.55
CA PRO A 97 9.04 8.15 0.61
C PRO A 97 8.63 7.25 -0.55
N ILE A 98 8.89 7.72 -1.78
CA ILE A 98 8.52 7.02 -3.01
C ILE A 98 9.50 5.87 -3.27
N THR A 99 9.02 4.71 -3.75
CA THR A 99 9.82 3.51 -4.06
C THR A 99 10.69 2.97 -2.91
N ARG A 100 10.24 3.16 -1.67
CA ARG A 100 10.92 2.67 -0.45
C ARG A 100 10.14 1.56 0.28
N GLY A 101 9.15 0.92 -0.38
CA GLY A 101 8.36 -0.16 0.21
C GLY A 101 7.34 0.29 1.26
N LEU A 102 6.96 1.57 1.26
CA LEU A 102 6.01 2.15 2.22
C LEU A 102 4.61 2.42 1.64
N GLY A 103 4.24 1.75 0.55
CA GLY A 103 2.91 1.83 -0.04
C GLY A 103 2.54 3.23 -0.58
N SER A 104 3.52 4.01 -1.07
CA SER A 104 3.27 5.37 -1.58
C SER A 104 2.28 5.36 -2.75
N SER A 105 2.36 4.39 -3.67
CA SER A 105 1.41 4.20 -4.77
C SER A 105 0.00 3.94 -4.24
N ALA A 106 -0.16 2.96 -3.36
CA ALA A 106 -1.45 2.64 -2.74
C ALA A 106 -2.06 3.85 -2.02
N ALA A 107 -1.23 4.62 -1.30
CA ALA A 107 -1.70 5.80 -0.58
C ALA A 107 -2.28 6.88 -1.51
N VAL A 108 -1.65 7.14 -2.67
CA VAL A 108 -2.16 8.14 -3.61
C VAL A 108 -3.39 7.64 -4.38
N ILE A 109 -3.43 6.36 -4.77
CA ILE A 109 -4.62 5.71 -5.36
C ILE A 109 -5.82 5.84 -4.42
N VAL A 110 -5.66 5.38 -3.18
CA VAL A 110 -6.71 5.40 -2.16
C VAL A 110 -7.18 6.82 -1.85
N GLY A 111 -6.24 7.76 -1.71
CA GLY A 111 -6.57 9.16 -1.46
C GLY A 111 -7.37 9.79 -2.60
N GLY A 112 -6.99 9.50 -3.85
CA GLY A 112 -7.73 9.93 -5.03
C GLY A 112 -9.15 9.36 -5.06
N LEU A 113 -9.29 8.06 -4.85
CA LEU A 113 -10.61 7.39 -4.82
C LEU A 113 -11.53 7.93 -3.72
N ILE A 114 -11.02 8.06 -2.49
CA ILE A 114 -11.83 8.58 -1.38
C ILE A 114 -12.22 10.05 -1.64
N ALA A 115 -11.31 10.88 -2.14
CA ALA A 115 -11.60 12.27 -2.45
C ALA A 115 -12.65 12.39 -3.56
N ALA A 116 -12.50 11.64 -4.66
CA ALA A 116 -13.46 11.62 -5.77
C ALA A 116 -14.82 11.06 -5.32
N ASN A 117 -14.84 9.98 -4.54
CA ASN A 117 -16.08 9.43 -4.01
C ASN A 117 -16.86 10.45 -3.16
N LYS A 118 -16.15 11.25 -2.35
CA LYS A 118 -16.76 12.34 -1.58
C LYS A 118 -17.29 13.46 -2.47
N LEU A 119 -16.59 13.83 -3.53
CA LEU A 119 -17.07 14.82 -4.51
C LEU A 119 -18.37 14.37 -5.17
N LEU A 120 -18.49 13.08 -5.49
CA LEU A 120 -19.68 12.45 -6.09
C LEU A 120 -20.83 12.20 -5.10
N GLY A 121 -20.70 12.58 -3.83
CA GLY A 121 -21.71 12.32 -2.80
C GLY A 121 -21.65 10.91 -2.21
N SER A 122 -20.51 10.24 -2.32
CA SER A 122 -20.22 8.90 -1.76
C SER A 122 -21.07 7.77 -2.34
N PRO A 123 -21.12 7.60 -3.68
CA PRO A 123 -21.88 6.52 -4.31
C PRO A 123 -21.29 5.13 -4.10
N ALA A 124 -19.97 5.03 -3.91
CA ALA A 124 -19.26 3.78 -3.67
C ALA A 124 -19.07 3.54 -2.18
N ASP A 125 -19.31 2.32 -1.75
CA ASP A 125 -18.98 1.85 -0.40
C ASP A 125 -17.49 1.47 -0.28
N GLU A 126 -17.06 1.08 0.92
CA GLU A 126 -15.70 0.72 1.24
C GLU A 126 -15.20 -0.47 0.39
N THR A 127 -16.06 -1.47 0.18
CA THR A 127 -15.74 -2.66 -0.60
C THR A 127 -15.52 -2.32 -2.08
N ALA A 128 -16.36 -1.46 -2.64
CA ALA A 128 -16.21 -1.00 -4.02
C ALA A 128 -14.92 -0.19 -4.21
N LEU A 129 -14.61 0.72 -3.27
CA LEU A 129 -13.36 1.48 -3.30
C LEU A 129 -12.13 0.56 -3.20
N LEU A 130 -12.19 -0.44 -2.32
CA LEU A 130 -11.12 -1.42 -2.16
C LEU A 130 -10.91 -2.26 -3.43
N SER A 131 -12.00 -2.67 -4.09
CA SER A 131 -11.94 -3.40 -5.35
C SER A 131 -11.26 -2.58 -6.45
N ILE A 132 -11.69 -1.34 -6.67
CA ILE A 132 -11.07 -0.44 -7.67
C ILE A 132 -9.60 -0.19 -7.32
N ALA A 133 -9.29 0.09 -6.06
CA ALA A 133 -7.91 0.34 -5.64
C ALA A 133 -7.02 -0.89 -5.86
N THR A 134 -7.53 -2.10 -5.59
CA THR A 134 -6.80 -3.35 -5.82
C THR A 134 -6.58 -3.62 -7.31
N GLU A 135 -7.56 -3.34 -8.15
CA GLU A 135 -7.43 -3.49 -9.61
C GLU A 135 -6.32 -2.57 -10.18
N VAL A 136 -6.22 -1.33 -9.67
CA VAL A 136 -5.20 -0.37 -10.11
C VAL A 136 -3.80 -0.73 -9.57
N GLU A 137 -3.70 -1.14 -8.30
CA GLU A 137 -2.42 -1.46 -7.64
C GLU A 137 -1.93 -2.87 -8.00
N GLY A 138 -2.84 -3.81 -8.26
CA GLY A 138 -2.56 -5.20 -8.59
C GLY A 138 -2.53 -6.17 -7.38
N HIS A 139 -2.62 -5.66 -6.15
CA HIS A 139 -2.67 -6.48 -4.92
C HIS A 139 -3.28 -5.71 -3.74
N PRO A 140 -3.99 -6.39 -2.81
CA PRO A 140 -4.76 -5.73 -1.76
C PRO A 140 -3.96 -5.34 -0.52
N ASP A 141 -2.78 -5.89 -0.31
CA ASP A 141 -2.02 -5.84 0.96
C ASP A 141 -1.52 -4.44 1.37
N ASN A 142 -1.42 -3.50 0.42
CA ASN A 142 -1.14 -2.09 0.67
C ASN A 142 -2.43 -1.24 0.66
N VAL A 143 -3.33 -1.45 -0.29
CA VAL A 143 -4.53 -0.63 -0.41
C VAL A 143 -5.53 -0.89 0.71
N ALA A 144 -5.66 -2.13 1.19
CA ALA A 144 -6.56 -2.46 2.28
C ALA A 144 -6.21 -1.72 3.58
N PRO A 145 -4.96 -1.77 4.10
CA PRO A 145 -4.62 -0.98 5.29
C PRO A 145 -4.61 0.54 5.03
N ALA A 146 -4.39 1.00 3.79
CA ALA A 146 -4.50 2.42 3.46
C ALA A 146 -5.94 2.95 3.57
N ILE A 147 -6.95 2.13 3.23
CA ILE A 147 -8.38 2.46 3.37
C ILE A 147 -8.86 2.26 4.80
N LEU A 148 -8.59 1.09 5.38
CA LEU A 148 -9.19 0.62 6.64
C LEU A 148 -8.42 1.08 7.88
N GLY A 149 -7.14 1.39 7.70
CA GLY A 149 -6.20 1.63 8.80
C GLY A 149 -5.90 0.37 9.62
N GLY A 150 -4.81 0.39 10.39
CA GLY A 150 -4.43 -0.70 11.29
C GLY A 150 -3.85 -1.91 10.59
N PHE A 151 -3.96 -3.08 11.22
CA PHE A 151 -3.47 -4.37 10.71
C PHE A 151 -4.58 -5.07 9.95
N VAL A 152 -4.35 -5.39 8.68
CA VAL A 152 -5.39 -5.93 7.78
C VAL A 152 -4.87 -7.18 7.08
N MET A 153 -5.73 -8.18 7.03
CA MET A 153 -5.61 -9.35 6.15
C MET A 153 -6.58 -9.14 5.00
N ALA A 154 -6.11 -9.26 3.77
CA ALA A 154 -6.94 -9.12 2.56
C ALA A 154 -6.52 -10.12 1.48
N SER A 155 -7.49 -10.58 0.71
CA SER A 155 -7.30 -11.48 -0.43
C SER A 155 -8.17 -11.03 -1.58
N GLN A 156 -7.65 -11.11 -2.80
CA GLN A 156 -8.46 -11.02 -4.01
C GLN A 156 -8.78 -12.43 -4.47
N GLU A 157 -10.08 -12.73 -4.61
CA GLU A 157 -10.58 -14.03 -5.06
C GLU A 157 -10.59 -14.12 -6.59
N ASP A 158 -10.74 -15.33 -7.14
CA ASP A 158 -10.73 -15.60 -8.59
C ASP A 158 -11.82 -14.83 -9.36
N ASP A 159 -12.93 -14.50 -8.71
CA ASP A 159 -14.03 -13.70 -9.28
C ASP A 159 -13.78 -12.18 -9.20
N GLY A 160 -12.62 -11.77 -8.69
CA GLY A 160 -12.25 -10.38 -8.50
C GLY A 160 -12.77 -9.73 -7.22
N SER A 161 -13.58 -10.45 -6.43
CA SER A 161 -14.05 -9.95 -5.14
C SER A 161 -12.90 -9.85 -4.12
N ILE A 162 -13.03 -8.91 -3.19
CA ILE A 162 -12.04 -8.73 -2.13
C ILE A 162 -12.62 -9.18 -0.80
N VAL A 163 -11.96 -10.14 -0.18
CA VAL A 163 -12.24 -10.57 1.19
C VAL A 163 -11.21 -9.98 2.12
N TYR A 164 -11.63 -9.32 3.18
CA TYR A 164 -10.71 -8.72 4.14
C TYR A 164 -11.18 -8.86 5.59
N ARG A 165 -10.23 -8.75 6.50
CA ARG A 165 -10.47 -8.61 7.94
C ARG A 165 -9.47 -7.63 8.54
N LYS A 166 -9.97 -6.66 9.27
CA LYS A 166 -9.15 -5.83 10.14
C LYS A 166 -8.92 -6.60 11.44
N LEU A 167 -7.66 -6.74 11.80
CA LEU A 167 -7.20 -7.44 12.99
C LEU A 167 -6.75 -6.43 14.05
N ASP A 168 -6.88 -6.78 15.30
CA ASP A 168 -6.44 -5.91 16.39
C ASP A 168 -4.91 -5.98 16.52
N TRP A 169 -4.25 -4.83 16.36
CA TRP A 169 -2.82 -4.70 16.65
C TRP A 169 -2.64 -4.42 18.15
N PRO A 170 -1.71 -5.12 18.85
CA PRO A 170 -1.44 -4.87 20.26
C PRO A 170 -1.00 -3.42 20.47
N GLN A 171 -1.71 -2.69 21.34
CA GLN A 171 -1.46 -1.26 21.59
C GLN A 171 -0.15 -0.99 22.33
N ASP A 172 0.39 -2.02 22.97
CA ASP A 172 1.65 -2.05 23.73
C ASP A 172 2.86 -2.47 22.87
N TRP A 173 2.66 -2.70 21.56
CA TRP A 173 3.75 -3.02 20.65
C TRP A 173 4.12 -1.81 19.80
N ASP A 174 5.38 -1.40 19.89
CA ASP A 174 5.95 -0.38 19.05
C ASP A 174 6.33 -0.93 17.67
N ILE A 175 6.21 -0.09 16.66
CA ILE A 175 6.60 -0.41 15.29
C ILE A 175 7.78 0.48 14.92
N THR A 176 8.91 -0.14 14.60
CA THR A 176 10.07 0.56 14.06
C THR A 176 10.21 0.27 12.58
N VAL A 177 10.32 1.31 11.77
CA VAL A 177 10.49 1.21 10.31
C VAL A 177 11.90 1.64 9.92
N CYS A 178 12.65 0.75 9.28
CA CYS A 178 13.93 1.07 8.68
C CYS A 178 13.71 1.41 7.21
N ILE A 179 13.93 2.67 6.84
CA ILE A 179 13.74 3.15 5.46
C ILE A 179 15.10 3.20 4.78
N PRO A 180 15.34 2.42 3.71
CA PRO A 180 16.59 2.46 2.99
C PRO A 180 16.74 3.79 2.22
N ASP A 181 17.99 4.20 2.00
CA ASP A 181 18.33 5.39 1.20
C ASP A 181 18.35 5.15 -0.32
N PHE A 182 18.11 3.91 -0.75
CA PHE A 182 18.03 3.51 -2.17
C PHE A 182 16.60 3.17 -2.58
N GLU A 183 16.34 3.26 -3.89
CA GLU A 183 15.05 2.92 -4.47
C GLU A 183 14.94 1.44 -4.82
N LEU A 184 13.77 0.85 -4.54
CA LEU A 184 13.40 -0.49 -4.97
C LEU A 184 11.96 -0.53 -5.45
N SER A 185 11.78 -0.55 -6.77
CA SER A 185 10.43 -0.65 -7.34
C SER A 185 9.80 -2.02 -7.08
N THR A 186 8.47 -2.06 -6.96
CA THR A 186 7.70 -3.29 -6.79
C THR A 186 7.94 -4.27 -7.95
N ASN A 187 8.09 -3.78 -9.18
CA ASN A 187 8.36 -4.60 -10.35
C ASN A 187 9.71 -5.32 -10.23
N ILE A 188 10.77 -4.63 -9.82
CA ILE A 188 12.09 -5.24 -9.57
C ILE A 188 12.00 -6.23 -8.42
N ALA A 189 11.33 -5.87 -7.32
CA ALA A 189 11.16 -6.76 -6.17
C ALA A 189 10.34 -8.02 -6.48
N ARG A 190 9.44 -7.98 -7.46
CA ARG A 190 8.68 -9.15 -7.95
C ARG A 190 9.45 -9.96 -8.98
N SER A 191 10.26 -9.33 -9.82
CA SER A 191 11.00 -10.03 -10.91
C SER A 191 12.03 -11.07 -10.45
N VAL A 192 12.44 -11.01 -9.18
CA VAL A 192 13.39 -11.98 -8.61
C VAL A 192 12.69 -13.19 -7.97
N LEU A 193 11.35 -13.20 -7.91
CA LEU A 193 10.60 -14.31 -7.35
C LEU A 193 10.55 -15.47 -8.34
N PRO A 194 10.68 -16.73 -7.86
CA PRO A 194 10.58 -17.91 -8.73
C PRO A 194 9.11 -18.16 -9.14
N GLU A 195 8.91 -18.66 -10.35
CA GLU A 195 7.59 -19.10 -10.81
C GLU A 195 7.07 -20.35 -10.08
N GLN A 196 7.95 -21.14 -9.49
CA GLN A 196 7.64 -22.37 -8.78
C GLN A 196 8.47 -22.46 -7.50
N ILE A 197 7.86 -22.98 -6.45
CA ILE A 197 8.48 -23.21 -5.15
C ILE A 197 8.32 -24.68 -4.73
N PRO A 198 9.24 -25.22 -3.91
CA PRO A 198 9.07 -26.53 -3.31
C PRO A 198 7.81 -26.58 -2.43
N MET A 199 7.04 -27.69 -2.49
CA MET A 199 5.88 -27.91 -1.63
C MET A 199 6.18 -27.70 -0.13
N GLN A 200 7.40 -28.06 0.29
CA GLN A 200 7.82 -27.87 1.69
C GLN A 200 7.90 -26.41 2.08
N ASP A 201 8.28 -25.51 1.17
CA ASP A 201 8.36 -24.07 1.43
C ASP A 201 6.95 -23.44 1.45
N ALA A 202 6.04 -23.91 0.59
CA ALA A 202 4.62 -23.53 0.64
C ALA A 202 3.97 -23.93 1.98
N ILE A 203 4.20 -25.18 2.44
CA ILE A 203 3.72 -25.67 3.73
C ILE A 203 4.35 -24.85 4.88
N PHE A 204 5.65 -24.51 4.77
CA PHE A 204 6.34 -23.69 5.76
C PHE A 204 5.62 -22.34 5.92
N ASN A 205 5.40 -21.62 4.83
CA ASN A 205 4.76 -20.31 4.84
C ASN A 205 3.31 -20.36 5.37
N ALA A 206 2.52 -21.34 4.96
CA ALA A 206 1.15 -21.50 5.45
C ALA A 206 1.12 -21.67 6.98
N LYS A 207 2.04 -22.46 7.55
CA LYS A 207 2.16 -22.62 9.01
C LYS A 207 2.58 -21.32 9.70
N HIS A 208 3.56 -20.60 9.14
CA HIS A 208 4.11 -19.38 9.72
C HIS A 208 3.10 -18.23 9.63
N LEU A 209 2.33 -18.13 8.55
CA LEU A 209 1.23 -17.16 8.43
C LEU A 209 0.17 -17.39 9.52
N ALA A 210 -0.27 -18.63 9.71
CA ALA A 210 -1.24 -18.96 10.78
C ALA A 210 -0.70 -18.63 12.18
N MET A 211 0.58 -18.96 12.44
CA MET A 211 1.25 -18.62 13.70
C MET A 211 1.40 -17.11 13.90
N LEU A 212 1.65 -16.35 12.83
CA LEU A 212 1.78 -14.90 12.89
C LEU A 212 0.47 -14.24 13.31
N VAL A 213 -0.65 -14.63 12.70
CA VAL A 213 -1.97 -14.12 13.07
C VAL A 213 -2.29 -14.45 14.53
N GLU A 214 -2.00 -15.67 14.98
CA GLU A 214 -2.22 -16.07 16.37
C GLU A 214 -1.29 -15.34 17.33
N ALA A 215 -0.03 -15.11 16.98
CA ALA A 215 0.91 -14.36 17.79
C ALA A 215 0.44 -12.92 18.05
N VAL A 216 -0.12 -12.26 17.03
CA VAL A 216 -0.72 -10.93 17.17
C VAL A 216 -1.95 -10.99 18.08
N ASN A 217 -2.87 -11.93 17.84
CA ASN A 217 -4.11 -12.08 18.61
C ASN A 217 -3.86 -12.34 20.10
N THR A 218 -2.84 -13.17 20.40
CA THR A 218 -2.51 -13.58 21.79
C THR A 218 -1.42 -12.72 22.43
N LYS A 219 -0.85 -11.78 21.68
CA LYS A 219 0.31 -10.94 22.09
C LYS A 219 1.53 -11.77 22.48
N ASP A 220 1.72 -12.90 21.82
CA ASP A 220 2.84 -13.80 22.08
C ASP A 220 4.07 -13.41 21.27
N THR A 221 4.98 -12.63 21.87
CA THR A 221 6.22 -12.18 21.23
C THR A 221 7.18 -13.32 20.91
N LYS A 222 7.16 -14.43 21.67
CA LYS A 222 7.99 -15.60 21.40
C LYS A 222 7.50 -16.34 20.15
N LEU A 223 6.19 -16.50 20.03
CA LEU A 223 5.57 -17.06 18.81
C LEU A 223 5.80 -16.14 17.63
N MET A 224 5.73 -14.81 17.80
CA MET A 224 5.99 -13.81 16.76
C MET A 224 7.40 -13.97 16.16
N LYS A 225 8.44 -14.11 16.99
CA LYS A 225 9.82 -14.32 16.51
C LYS A 225 9.95 -15.54 15.59
N ILE A 226 9.21 -16.62 15.88
CA ILE A 226 9.18 -17.81 15.04
C ILE A 226 8.37 -17.56 13.77
N ALA A 227 7.21 -16.94 13.91
CA ALA A 227 6.19 -16.78 12.88
C ALA A 227 6.62 -15.83 11.75
N LEU A 228 7.49 -14.84 12.00
CA LEU A 228 7.97 -13.87 11.01
C LEU A 228 8.88 -14.46 9.92
N GLN A 229 9.26 -15.73 10.03
CA GLN A 229 10.09 -16.38 9.02
C GLN A 229 9.29 -16.63 7.74
N ASP A 230 9.95 -16.38 6.60
CA ASP A 230 9.37 -16.51 5.27
C ASP A 230 10.29 -17.30 4.33
N LYS A 231 9.68 -18.02 3.40
CA LYS A 231 10.36 -18.77 2.32
C LYS A 231 9.80 -18.45 0.93
N LEU A 232 8.82 -17.56 0.81
CA LEU A 232 8.21 -17.22 -0.47
C LEU A 232 8.86 -16.02 -1.14
N HIS A 233 9.23 -14.99 -0.38
CA HIS A 233 9.70 -13.75 -1.00
C HIS A 233 10.99 -13.19 -0.39
N GLN A 234 11.14 -13.21 0.94
CA GLN A 234 12.30 -12.60 1.62
C GLN A 234 13.64 -13.17 1.16
N PRO A 235 13.83 -14.50 1.03
CA PRO A 235 15.12 -15.07 0.60
C PRO A 235 15.55 -14.63 -0.80
N TYR A 236 14.60 -14.32 -1.67
CA TYR A 236 14.87 -13.87 -3.03
C TYR A 236 15.13 -12.37 -3.10
N ARG A 237 14.38 -11.59 -2.30
CA ARG A 237 14.48 -10.12 -2.22
C ARG A 237 15.67 -9.63 -1.41
N GLU A 238 16.21 -10.43 -0.52
CA GLU A 238 17.35 -10.09 0.34
C GLU A 238 18.53 -9.50 -0.45
N LYS A 239 18.80 -10.03 -1.65
CA LYS A 239 19.86 -9.53 -2.52
C LYS A 239 19.65 -8.12 -3.04
N LEU A 240 18.41 -7.65 -3.03
CA LEU A 240 18.00 -6.32 -3.48
C LEU A 240 17.97 -5.30 -2.33
N VAL A 241 18.10 -5.76 -1.08
CA VAL A 241 18.01 -4.92 0.12
C VAL A 241 19.27 -5.12 0.96
N PRO A 242 20.37 -4.41 0.65
CA PRO A 242 21.60 -4.48 1.45
C PRO A 242 21.33 -4.18 2.93
N GLY A 243 21.89 -4.98 3.82
CA GLY A 243 21.70 -4.85 5.27
C GLY A 243 20.44 -5.55 5.82
N MET A 244 19.56 -6.08 4.97
CA MET A 244 18.33 -6.76 5.43
C MET A 244 18.64 -7.95 6.35
N ARG A 245 19.57 -8.80 5.95
CA ARG A 245 19.96 -9.99 6.73
C ARG A 245 20.54 -9.60 8.08
N GLU A 246 21.45 -8.64 8.09
CA GLU A 246 22.13 -8.14 9.29
C GLU A 246 21.14 -7.58 10.28
N ILE A 247 20.15 -6.80 9.83
CA ILE A 247 19.07 -6.26 10.66
C ILE A 247 18.23 -7.41 11.22
N MET A 248 17.79 -8.36 10.37
CA MET A 248 16.97 -9.48 10.81
C MET A 248 17.69 -10.39 11.82
N GLU A 249 19.00 -10.58 11.67
CA GLU A 249 19.81 -11.37 12.59
C GLU A 249 20.02 -10.65 13.92
N ALA A 250 20.25 -9.32 13.91
CA ALA A 250 20.38 -8.55 15.13
C ALA A 250 19.14 -8.69 16.03
N PHE A 251 17.95 -8.59 15.44
CA PHE A 251 16.68 -8.72 16.20
C PHE A 251 16.36 -10.15 16.68
N LYS A 252 17.00 -11.18 16.14
CA LYS A 252 16.81 -12.56 16.68
C LYS A 252 17.41 -12.75 18.07
N HIS A 253 18.40 -11.94 18.42
CA HIS A 253 19.17 -12.07 19.67
C HIS A 253 18.71 -11.10 20.77
N GLU A 254 17.77 -10.22 20.46
CA GLU A 254 17.13 -9.37 21.46
C GLU A 254 16.05 -10.16 22.21
N ASP A 255 16.01 -10.02 23.59
CA ASP A 255 15.04 -10.73 24.46
C ASP A 255 13.64 -10.08 24.41
#